data_6abdd617e781164276c1a425bf4d4c4d
#
_entry.id   6abdd617e781164276c1a425bf4d4c4d
#
_cell.length_a   1.000
_cell.length_b   1.000
_cell.length_c   1.000
_cell.angle_alpha   90.00
_cell.angle_beta   90.00
_cell.angle_gamma   90.00
#
_symmetry.space_group_name_H-M   'P 1'
#
loop_
_entity.id
_entity.type
_entity.pdbx_description
1 polymer ?
#
loop_
_entity_poly.entity_id
_entity_poly.type
_entity_poly.pdbx_seq_one_letter_code
_entity_poly.pdbx_strand_id
1 'polypeptide(L)'
;MRKNKITFEDAGAEQDAEQNATCNVPYPANAWHEMATDETLPLEDRDEAAKQLETLANGGDRYAQYLTGILYRDGGLLIPDTEKAQHYLELAARQNHVAAQYALGKLLLSDDPELQNPTQGFYWLERAAGSGNDYAAYRLGKEYLSGKNTPKNPERAAEYVRMAAEQGNPYAQYLLGKLYLSGDGVPQDKDAAYDWFQKAQAQGREYAGFFMDRIERPEPPNILLSATRLLYHMGKIFQSSAPAPQSCGVQIDRKRLAKLRRMRMAAGHKADDHEQEQANSAMSMGW
;
A
#
# COMPACT_ATOMS: atom_id res chain seq x y z
N MET A 1 -16.20 10.66 -17.23
CA MET A 1 -14.86 11.02 -16.70
C MET A 1 -14.58 10.10 -15.50
N ARG A 2 -13.89 9.00 -15.72
CA ARG A 2 -13.45 8.09 -14.65
C ARG A 2 -12.16 8.67 -14.08
N LYS A 3 -12.16 9.03 -12.78
CA LYS A 3 -10.93 9.36 -12.06
C LYS A 3 -10.15 8.05 -11.92
N ASN A 4 -9.01 7.95 -12.61
CA ASN A 4 -8.04 6.89 -12.39
C ASN A 4 -7.71 6.88 -10.89
N LYS A 5 -7.93 5.76 -10.23
CA LYS A 5 -7.35 5.50 -8.92
C LYS A 5 -5.87 5.24 -9.17
N ILE A 6 -5.07 6.30 -9.18
CA ILE A 6 -3.63 6.19 -9.03
C ILE A 6 -3.43 5.49 -7.68
N THR A 7 -2.92 4.29 -7.71
CA THR A 7 -2.54 3.60 -6.48
C THR A 7 -1.31 4.33 -5.96
N PHE A 8 -1.23 4.56 -4.65
CA PHE A 8 -0.17 5.33 -3.98
C PHE A 8 1.26 4.81 -4.21
N GLU A 9 1.44 3.75 -5.01
CA GLU A 9 2.72 3.16 -5.38
C GLU A 9 3.36 3.87 -6.59
N ASP A 10 2.60 4.66 -7.36
CA ASP A 10 3.08 5.25 -8.63
C ASP A 10 3.65 6.68 -8.47
N ALA A 11 3.51 7.31 -7.31
CA ALA A 11 3.96 8.69 -7.10
C ALA A 11 5.48 8.91 -7.32
N GLY A 12 6.30 7.86 -7.10
CA GLY A 12 7.74 7.92 -7.40
C GLY A 12 8.09 7.80 -8.88
N ALA A 13 7.22 7.13 -9.65
CA ALA A 13 7.41 6.95 -11.09
C ALA A 13 7.09 8.23 -11.88
N GLU A 14 6.15 9.05 -11.39
CA GLU A 14 5.82 10.33 -12.02
C GLU A 14 6.96 11.33 -11.94
N GLN A 15 7.74 11.34 -10.84
CA GLN A 15 8.89 12.23 -10.71
C GLN A 15 10.02 11.90 -11.69
N ASP A 16 10.25 10.61 -11.97
CA ASP A 16 11.25 10.20 -12.97
C ASP A 16 10.75 10.44 -14.41
N ALA A 17 9.44 10.36 -14.65
CA ALA A 17 8.83 10.69 -15.94
C ALA A 17 8.86 12.20 -16.22
N GLU A 18 8.66 13.05 -15.21
CA GLU A 18 8.76 14.51 -15.36
C GLU A 18 10.20 14.99 -15.67
N GLN A 19 11.22 14.30 -15.15
CA GLN A 19 12.62 14.63 -15.48
C GLN A 19 13.01 14.29 -16.92
N ASN A 20 12.28 13.40 -17.61
CA ASN A 20 12.49 13.03 -19.01
C ASN A 20 11.51 13.71 -19.98
N ALA A 21 10.50 14.47 -19.47
CA ALA A 21 9.45 15.09 -20.28
C ALA A 21 9.88 16.40 -20.93
N THR A 22 10.93 16.39 -21.79
CA THR A 22 11.20 17.49 -22.71
C THR A 22 10.55 17.31 -24.08
N CYS A 23 9.79 16.25 -24.30
CA CYS A 23 9.04 15.98 -25.52
C CYS A 23 7.56 15.70 -25.19
N ASN A 24 6.67 16.40 -25.86
CA ASN A 24 5.21 16.29 -25.75
C ASN A 24 4.64 14.98 -26.38
N VAL A 25 5.45 13.92 -26.47
CA VAL A 25 5.09 12.58 -26.93
C VAL A 25 5.04 11.69 -25.70
N PRO A 26 3.91 11.00 -25.43
CA PRO A 26 3.86 10.08 -24.31
C PRO A 26 5.00 9.06 -24.43
N TYR A 27 5.73 8.89 -23.32
CA TYR A 27 6.84 7.97 -23.29
C TYR A 27 6.34 6.57 -23.67
N PRO A 28 6.90 5.90 -24.70
CA PRO A 28 6.28 4.71 -25.31
C PRO A 28 6.04 3.59 -24.29
N ALA A 29 6.88 3.47 -23.26
CA ALA A 29 6.72 2.46 -22.21
C ALA A 29 5.45 2.68 -21.37
N ASN A 30 5.05 3.92 -21.08
CA ASN A 30 3.80 4.21 -20.38
C ASN A 30 2.59 3.77 -21.19
N ALA A 31 2.57 4.12 -22.48
CA ALA A 31 1.46 3.73 -23.37
C ALA A 31 1.31 2.21 -23.45
N TRP A 32 2.42 1.49 -23.58
CA TRP A 32 2.40 0.03 -23.61
C TRP A 32 1.97 -0.58 -22.27
N HIS A 33 2.40 -0.01 -21.14
CA HIS A 33 1.98 -0.46 -19.82
C HIS A 33 0.48 -0.22 -19.59
N GLU A 34 -0.03 0.97 -19.94
CA GLU A 34 -1.47 1.28 -19.84
C GLU A 34 -2.30 0.34 -20.71
N MET A 35 -1.90 0.10 -21.95
CA MET A 35 -2.59 -0.86 -22.83
C MET A 35 -2.52 -2.28 -22.27
N ALA A 36 -1.40 -2.71 -21.74
CA ALA A 36 -1.25 -4.04 -21.17
C ALA A 36 -2.12 -4.23 -19.91
N THR A 37 -2.41 -3.19 -19.14
CA THR A 37 -3.20 -3.24 -17.91
C THR A 37 -4.67 -2.86 -18.08
N ASP A 38 -5.08 -2.36 -19.25
CA ASP A 38 -6.47 -1.96 -19.53
C ASP A 38 -7.36 -3.19 -19.76
N GLU A 39 -8.18 -3.52 -18.77
CA GLU A 39 -9.12 -4.64 -18.82
C GLU A 39 -10.24 -4.45 -19.90
N THR A 40 -10.37 -3.29 -20.49
CA THR A 40 -11.37 -3.02 -21.52
C THR A 40 -10.89 -3.43 -22.92
N LEU A 41 -9.59 -3.59 -23.11
CA LEU A 41 -9.00 -4.01 -24.39
C LEU A 41 -9.06 -5.54 -24.58
N PRO A 42 -9.09 -6.02 -25.82
CA PRO A 42 -8.94 -7.43 -26.14
C PRO A 42 -7.63 -8.02 -25.58
N LEU A 43 -7.68 -9.29 -25.18
CA LEU A 43 -6.50 -9.96 -24.61
C LEU A 43 -5.30 -9.96 -25.56
N GLU A 44 -5.56 -10.08 -26.87
CA GLU A 44 -4.52 -10.07 -27.90
C GLU A 44 -3.77 -8.73 -27.95
N ASP A 45 -4.48 -7.61 -27.87
CA ASP A 45 -3.88 -6.26 -27.88
C ASP A 45 -3.07 -6.01 -26.62
N ARG A 46 -3.56 -6.49 -25.50
CA ARG A 46 -2.87 -6.40 -24.18
C ARG A 46 -1.58 -7.23 -24.18
N ASP A 47 -1.63 -8.46 -24.73
CA ASP A 47 -0.46 -9.34 -24.82
C ASP A 47 0.59 -8.75 -25.76
N GLU A 48 0.18 -8.16 -26.86
CA GLU A 48 1.10 -7.46 -27.77
C GLU A 48 1.74 -6.24 -27.09
N ALA A 49 0.97 -5.45 -26.36
CA ALA A 49 1.50 -4.32 -25.59
C ALA A 49 2.51 -4.77 -24.53
N ALA A 50 2.25 -5.86 -23.82
CA ALA A 50 3.20 -6.44 -22.88
C ALA A 50 4.51 -6.89 -23.53
N LYS A 51 4.45 -7.51 -24.75
CA LYS A 51 5.62 -7.89 -25.51
C LYS A 51 6.44 -6.68 -25.97
N GLN A 52 5.77 -5.63 -26.41
CA GLN A 52 6.45 -4.38 -26.79
C GLN A 52 7.16 -3.73 -25.58
N LEU A 53 6.50 -3.72 -24.43
CA LEU A 53 7.11 -3.25 -23.17
C LEU A 53 8.34 -4.09 -22.79
N GLU A 54 8.23 -5.42 -22.88
CA GLU A 54 9.34 -6.34 -22.60
C GLU A 54 10.51 -6.15 -23.59
N THR A 55 10.20 -5.86 -24.85
CA THR A 55 11.23 -5.57 -25.86
C THR A 55 12.01 -4.31 -25.51
N LEU A 56 11.34 -3.26 -25.06
CA LEU A 56 11.99 -2.04 -24.57
C LEU A 56 12.82 -2.29 -23.31
N ALA A 57 12.31 -3.10 -22.39
CA ALA A 57 13.01 -3.48 -21.16
C ALA A 57 14.30 -4.27 -21.47
N ASN A 58 14.23 -5.21 -22.41
CA ASN A 58 15.38 -5.98 -22.90
C ASN A 58 16.39 -5.10 -23.68
N GLY A 59 15.91 -4.01 -24.27
CA GLY A 59 16.75 -2.96 -24.86
C GLY A 59 17.53 -2.12 -23.86
N GLY A 60 17.33 -2.35 -22.56
CA GLY A 60 18.07 -1.70 -21.48
C GLY A 60 17.39 -0.44 -20.91
N ASP A 61 16.20 -0.10 -21.38
CA ASP A 61 15.47 1.05 -20.85
C ASP A 61 15.04 0.82 -19.38
N ARG A 62 15.56 1.62 -18.47
CA ARG A 62 15.37 1.45 -17.03
C ARG A 62 13.92 1.60 -16.59
N TYR A 63 13.16 2.47 -17.29
CA TYR A 63 11.77 2.71 -16.95
C TYR A 63 10.87 1.58 -17.48
N ALA A 64 11.11 1.12 -18.71
CA ALA A 64 10.43 -0.06 -19.23
C ALA A 64 10.72 -1.31 -18.38
N GLN A 65 11.96 -1.49 -17.90
CA GLN A 65 12.32 -2.56 -16.96
C GLN A 65 11.50 -2.47 -15.67
N TYR A 66 11.36 -1.28 -15.09
CA TYR A 66 10.53 -1.09 -13.90
C TYR A 66 9.07 -1.46 -14.18
N LEU A 67 8.47 -0.94 -15.25
CA LEU A 67 7.07 -1.22 -15.61
C LEU A 67 6.84 -2.71 -15.93
N THR A 68 7.78 -3.35 -16.64
CA THR A 68 7.71 -4.79 -16.91
C THR A 68 7.78 -5.59 -15.61
N GLY A 69 8.65 -5.19 -14.67
CA GLY A 69 8.74 -5.82 -13.35
C GLY A 69 7.45 -5.70 -12.55
N ILE A 70 6.79 -4.54 -12.59
CA ILE A 70 5.48 -4.32 -11.95
C ILE A 70 4.40 -5.18 -12.62
N LEU A 71 4.39 -5.25 -13.96
CA LEU A 71 3.43 -6.05 -14.71
C LEU A 71 3.51 -7.55 -14.35
N TYR A 72 4.72 -8.10 -14.23
CA TYR A 72 4.91 -9.49 -13.81
C TYR A 72 4.59 -9.73 -12.33
N ARG A 73 4.85 -8.74 -11.45
CA ARG A 73 4.50 -8.83 -10.03
C ARG A 73 2.99 -8.86 -9.81
N ASP A 74 2.26 -7.97 -10.47
CA ASP A 74 0.83 -7.78 -10.22
C ASP A 74 -0.05 -8.73 -11.04
N GLY A 75 0.52 -9.37 -12.07
CA GLY A 75 -0.16 -10.38 -12.88
C GLY A 75 -1.31 -9.83 -13.72
N GLY A 76 -1.23 -8.59 -14.17
CA GLY A 76 -2.33 -7.88 -14.85
C GLY A 76 -2.89 -8.59 -16.10
N LEU A 77 -2.07 -9.31 -16.85
CA LEU A 77 -2.41 -10.15 -18.00
C LEU A 77 -1.95 -11.56 -17.89
N LEU A 78 -0.82 -11.72 -17.19
CA LEU A 78 -0.06 -12.94 -17.12
C LEU A 78 -0.30 -13.57 -15.74
N ILE A 79 -0.02 -14.85 -15.64
CA ILE A 79 0.17 -15.47 -14.32
C ILE A 79 1.31 -14.69 -13.66
N PRO A 80 1.14 -14.21 -12.40
CA PRO A 80 2.21 -13.54 -11.69
C PRO A 80 3.48 -14.37 -11.75
N ASP A 81 4.56 -13.77 -12.23
CA ASP A 81 5.87 -14.39 -12.32
C ASP A 81 6.84 -13.59 -11.47
N THR A 82 6.99 -14.03 -10.23
CA THR A 82 7.79 -13.31 -9.23
C THR A 82 9.28 -13.32 -9.53
N GLU A 83 9.78 -14.36 -10.21
CA GLU A 83 11.19 -14.43 -10.63
C GLU A 83 11.50 -13.40 -11.73
N LYS A 84 10.62 -13.32 -12.74
CA LYS A 84 10.75 -12.29 -13.77
C LYS A 84 10.56 -10.89 -13.21
N ALA A 85 9.60 -10.71 -12.31
CA ALA A 85 9.39 -9.44 -11.62
C ALA A 85 10.68 -9.01 -10.90
N GLN A 86 11.28 -9.91 -10.13
CA GLN A 86 12.54 -9.65 -9.44
C GLN A 86 13.65 -9.29 -10.43
N HIS A 87 13.79 -10.05 -11.51
CA HIS A 87 14.83 -9.84 -12.53
C HIS A 87 14.75 -8.44 -13.13
N TYR A 88 13.58 -8.03 -13.63
CA TYR A 88 13.41 -6.72 -14.27
C TYR A 88 13.51 -5.56 -13.26
N LEU A 89 12.95 -5.73 -12.05
CA LEU A 89 13.12 -4.73 -11.00
C LEU A 89 14.59 -4.57 -10.58
N GLU A 90 15.37 -5.65 -10.55
CA GLU A 90 16.79 -5.59 -10.23
C GLU A 90 17.59 -4.87 -11.33
N LEU A 91 17.28 -5.11 -12.60
CA LEU A 91 17.91 -4.40 -13.72
C LEU A 91 17.65 -2.88 -13.62
N ALA A 92 16.42 -2.48 -13.37
CA ALA A 92 16.06 -1.07 -13.20
C ALA A 92 16.69 -0.45 -11.93
N ALA A 93 16.67 -1.17 -10.81
CA ALA A 93 17.22 -0.71 -9.53
C ALA A 93 18.74 -0.47 -9.61
N ARG A 94 19.47 -1.32 -10.34
CA ARG A 94 20.92 -1.16 -10.62
C ARG A 94 21.20 0.08 -11.46
N GLN A 95 20.27 0.51 -12.30
CA GLN A 95 20.32 1.76 -13.06
C GLN A 95 19.83 2.99 -12.26
N ASN A 96 19.75 2.88 -10.93
CA ASN A 96 19.31 3.93 -10.02
C ASN A 96 17.85 4.38 -10.22
N HIS A 97 16.98 3.51 -10.73
CA HIS A 97 15.55 3.80 -10.76
C HIS A 97 14.97 3.66 -9.35
N VAL A 98 14.60 4.78 -8.72
CA VAL A 98 14.24 4.85 -7.29
C VAL A 98 12.99 4.02 -6.98
N ALA A 99 11.96 4.10 -7.84
CA ALA A 99 10.74 3.32 -7.65
C ALA A 99 11.01 1.81 -7.78
N ALA A 100 11.92 1.39 -8.68
CA ALA A 100 12.32 -0.01 -8.78
C ALA A 100 13.11 -0.49 -7.57
N GLN A 101 13.97 0.34 -6.98
CA GLN A 101 14.67 0.03 -5.73
C GLN A 101 13.67 -0.22 -4.59
N TYR A 102 12.66 0.65 -4.47
CA TYR A 102 11.58 0.47 -3.49
C TYR A 102 10.77 -0.81 -3.75
N ALA A 103 10.32 -1.02 -5.00
CA ALA A 103 9.52 -2.19 -5.37
C ALA A 103 10.28 -3.50 -5.13
N LEU A 104 11.57 -3.56 -5.51
CA LEU A 104 12.45 -4.70 -5.28
C LEU A 104 12.68 -4.95 -3.78
N GLY A 105 12.96 -3.89 -3.02
CA GLY A 105 13.12 -4.00 -1.57
C GLY A 105 11.88 -4.54 -0.88
N LYS A 106 10.69 -4.08 -1.30
CA LYS A 106 9.40 -4.58 -0.82
C LYS A 106 9.18 -6.05 -1.19
N LEU A 107 9.54 -6.45 -2.41
CA LEU A 107 9.43 -7.82 -2.90
C LEU A 107 10.31 -8.78 -2.08
N LEU A 108 11.57 -8.41 -1.85
CA LEU A 108 12.54 -9.21 -1.09
C LEU A 108 12.24 -9.29 0.41
N LEU A 109 11.40 -8.40 0.95
CA LEU A 109 10.89 -8.45 2.33
C LEU A 109 9.49 -9.06 2.42
N SER A 110 8.98 -9.64 1.33
CA SER A 110 7.69 -10.35 1.34
C SER A 110 7.74 -11.64 2.16
N ASP A 111 6.57 -12.24 2.39
CA ASP A 111 6.45 -13.52 3.08
C ASP A 111 6.66 -14.74 2.18
N ASP A 112 7.06 -14.51 0.94
CA ASP A 112 7.38 -15.56 -0.01
C ASP A 112 8.77 -16.15 0.30
N PRO A 113 8.84 -17.41 0.78
CA PRO A 113 10.12 -18.01 1.20
C PRO A 113 11.13 -18.16 0.05
N GLU A 114 10.66 -18.25 -1.21
CA GLU A 114 11.52 -18.44 -2.37
C GLU A 114 12.24 -17.14 -2.75
N LEU A 115 11.60 -16.00 -2.48
CA LEU A 115 12.12 -14.67 -2.82
C LEU A 115 12.73 -13.94 -1.63
N GLN A 116 12.39 -14.35 -0.42
CA GLN A 116 12.75 -13.62 0.79
C GLN A 116 14.26 -13.51 0.96
N ASN A 117 14.76 -12.28 0.87
CA ASN A 117 16.16 -11.94 1.15
C ASN A 117 16.20 -10.61 1.94
N PRO A 118 16.09 -10.67 3.28
CA PRO A 118 16.03 -9.46 4.09
C PRO A 118 17.24 -8.55 3.90
N THR A 119 18.44 -9.11 3.81
CA THR A 119 19.66 -8.33 3.66
C THR A 119 19.64 -7.47 2.39
N GLN A 120 19.27 -8.07 1.26
CA GLN A 120 19.15 -7.32 0.00
C GLN A 120 17.94 -6.39 0.01
N GLY A 121 16.82 -6.81 0.64
CA GLY A 121 15.63 -5.99 0.78
C GLY A 121 15.92 -4.69 1.51
N PHE A 122 16.62 -4.75 2.66
CA PHE A 122 17.07 -3.56 3.40
C PHE A 122 18.02 -2.70 2.57
N TYR A 123 18.99 -3.30 1.90
CA TYR A 123 19.93 -2.56 1.04
C TYR A 123 19.21 -1.71 0.00
N TRP A 124 18.25 -2.29 -0.72
CA TRP A 124 17.51 -1.56 -1.76
C TRP A 124 16.57 -0.51 -1.19
N LEU A 125 15.92 -0.78 -0.05
CA LEU A 125 15.08 0.22 0.63
C LEU A 125 15.92 1.39 1.16
N GLU A 126 17.09 1.13 1.76
CA GLU A 126 17.98 2.20 2.24
C GLU A 126 18.47 3.08 1.09
N ARG A 127 18.77 2.46 -0.05
CA ARG A 127 19.16 3.20 -1.23
C ARG A 127 18.04 4.06 -1.80
N ALA A 128 16.82 3.52 -1.86
CA ALA A 128 15.65 4.27 -2.27
C ALA A 128 15.34 5.43 -1.30
N ALA A 129 15.39 5.18 0.01
CA ALA A 129 15.18 6.20 1.04
C ALA A 129 16.22 7.32 0.96
N GLY A 130 17.51 6.96 0.76
CA GLY A 130 18.60 7.92 0.54
C GLY A 130 18.44 8.74 -0.74
N SER A 131 17.70 8.23 -1.73
CA SER A 131 17.34 8.96 -2.96
C SER A 131 16.03 9.76 -2.83
N GLY A 132 15.47 9.89 -1.62
CA GLY A 132 14.30 10.72 -1.35
C GLY A 132 12.96 9.98 -1.48
N ASN A 133 12.95 8.65 -1.57
CA ASN A 133 11.70 7.91 -1.56
C ASN A 133 11.15 7.79 -0.13
N ASP A 134 10.09 8.54 0.16
CA ASP A 134 9.42 8.60 1.46
C ASP A 134 8.75 7.28 1.86
N TYR A 135 8.23 6.53 0.88
CA TYR A 135 7.64 5.20 1.12
C TYR A 135 8.69 4.18 1.53
N ALA A 136 9.90 4.25 0.97
CA ALA A 136 11.00 3.37 1.36
C ALA A 136 11.46 3.67 2.80
N ALA A 137 11.60 4.93 3.16
CA ALA A 137 11.91 5.36 4.51
C ALA A 137 10.80 4.93 5.50
N TYR A 138 9.52 5.15 5.16
CA TYR A 138 8.41 4.68 5.98
C TYR A 138 8.42 3.15 6.15
N ARG A 139 8.70 2.40 5.10
CA ARG A 139 8.78 0.93 5.15
C ARG A 139 9.90 0.45 6.06
N LEU A 140 11.10 1.03 5.95
CA LEU A 140 12.22 0.74 6.84
C LEU A 140 11.86 0.99 8.31
N GLY A 141 11.22 2.12 8.61
CA GLY A 141 10.74 2.41 9.95
C GLY A 141 9.79 1.34 10.48
N LYS A 142 8.86 0.86 9.65
CA LYS A 142 7.95 -0.25 10.01
C LYS A 142 8.67 -1.56 10.27
N GLU A 143 9.67 -1.91 9.46
CA GLU A 143 10.45 -3.14 9.65
C GLU A 143 11.23 -3.11 10.98
N TYR A 144 11.88 -1.98 11.31
CA TYR A 144 12.57 -1.82 12.59
C TYR A 144 11.62 -1.80 13.80
N LEU A 145 10.37 -1.34 13.66
CA LEU A 145 9.35 -1.42 14.71
C LEU A 145 8.82 -2.83 14.90
N SER A 146 8.57 -3.53 13.81
CA SER A 146 7.98 -4.88 13.84
C SER A 146 8.96 -5.93 14.34
N GLY A 147 10.22 -5.79 14.00
CA GLY A 147 11.25 -6.79 14.29
C GLY A 147 11.11 -8.08 13.49
N LYS A 148 10.35 -8.06 12.37
CA LYS A 148 10.06 -9.27 11.59
C LYS A 148 11.26 -9.75 10.78
N ASN A 149 11.83 -8.86 9.98
CA ASN A 149 12.94 -9.15 9.07
C ASN A 149 14.30 -8.66 9.60
N THR A 150 14.30 -7.96 10.74
CA THR A 150 15.49 -7.42 11.41
C THR A 150 15.22 -7.32 12.90
N PRO A 151 16.23 -7.34 13.78
CA PRO A 151 16.03 -7.08 15.20
C PRO A 151 15.30 -5.74 15.41
N LYS A 152 14.34 -5.75 16.34
CA LYS A 152 13.57 -4.55 16.67
C LYS A 152 14.52 -3.44 17.17
N ASN A 153 14.40 -2.25 16.59
CA ASN A 153 15.17 -1.07 16.97
C ASN A 153 14.29 0.18 16.83
N PRO A 154 13.61 0.60 17.92
CA PRO A 154 12.71 1.75 17.89
C PRO A 154 13.40 3.06 17.55
N GLU A 155 14.65 3.24 17.93
CA GLU A 155 15.42 4.47 17.68
C GLU A 155 15.66 4.64 16.17
N ARG A 156 16.19 3.61 15.50
CA ARG A 156 16.34 3.61 14.03
C ARG A 156 15.01 3.74 13.33
N ALA A 157 13.98 3.09 13.84
CA ALA A 157 12.64 3.22 13.29
C ALA A 157 12.16 4.67 13.31
N ALA A 158 12.35 5.37 14.44
CA ALA A 158 11.96 6.77 14.58
C ALA A 158 12.74 7.69 13.62
N GLU A 159 14.03 7.42 13.37
CA GLU A 159 14.84 8.15 12.39
C GLU A 159 14.26 8.04 10.98
N TYR A 160 14.00 6.81 10.50
CA TYR A 160 13.43 6.58 9.17
C TYR A 160 12.00 7.10 9.04
N VAL A 161 11.16 6.92 10.08
CA VAL A 161 9.79 7.46 10.09
C VAL A 161 9.81 8.98 10.06
N ARG A 162 10.73 9.63 10.78
CA ARG A 162 10.91 11.10 10.75
C ARG A 162 11.32 11.56 9.36
N MET A 163 12.30 10.90 8.75
CA MET A 163 12.72 11.21 7.37
C MET A 163 11.52 11.20 6.41
N ALA A 164 10.71 10.15 6.44
CA ALA A 164 9.52 10.06 5.60
C ALA A 164 8.45 11.12 5.94
N ALA A 165 8.25 11.42 7.24
CA ALA A 165 7.26 12.40 7.69
C ALA A 165 7.63 13.83 7.27
N GLU A 166 8.92 14.18 7.30
CA GLU A 166 9.45 15.46 6.85
C GLU A 166 9.34 15.63 5.33
N GLN A 167 9.41 14.54 4.57
CA GLN A 167 9.15 14.50 3.13
C GLN A 167 7.65 14.59 2.79
N GLY A 168 6.78 14.61 3.80
CA GLY A 168 5.35 14.80 3.62
C GLY A 168 4.52 13.52 3.62
N ASN A 169 5.10 12.33 3.81
CA ASN A 169 4.35 11.08 3.83
C ASN A 169 3.29 11.06 4.94
N PRO A 170 1.99 10.98 4.61
CA PRO A 170 0.92 11.07 5.61
C PRO A 170 0.87 9.86 6.56
N TYR A 171 1.33 8.70 6.11
CA TYR A 171 1.42 7.50 6.95
C TYR A 171 2.55 7.61 7.96
N ALA A 172 3.68 8.19 7.53
CA ALA A 172 4.83 8.43 8.40
C ALA A 172 4.54 9.54 9.41
N GLN A 173 3.86 10.61 9.01
CA GLN A 173 3.43 11.68 9.93
C GLN A 173 2.52 11.12 11.04
N TYR A 174 1.53 10.31 10.66
CA TYR A 174 0.68 9.63 11.64
C TYR A 174 1.47 8.68 12.56
N LEU A 175 2.38 7.88 12.00
CA LEU A 175 3.19 6.95 12.78
C LEU A 175 4.15 7.69 13.72
N LEU A 176 4.76 8.79 13.26
CA LEU A 176 5.65 9.61 14.08
C LEU A 176 4.89 10.25 15.26
N GLY A 177 3.68 10.74 15.03
CA GLY A 177 2.80 11.21 16.10
C GLY A 177 2.56 10.12 17.16
N LYS A 178 2.36 8.86 16.73
CA LYS A 178 2.23 7.73 17.66
C LYS A 178 3.53 7.47 18.44
N LEU A 179 4.68 7.53 17.79
CA LEU A 179 5.97 7.32 18.45
C LEU A 179 6.24 8.39 19.52
N TYR A 180 5.96 9.67 19.23
CA TYR A 180 6.05 10.73 20.22
C TYR A 180 5.04 10.57 21.36
N LEU A 181 3.83 10.06 21.07
CA LEU A 181 2.80 9.84 22.09
C LEU A 181 3.18 8.70 23.06
N SER A 182 3.79 7.62 22.52
CA SER A 182 4.20 6.45 23.33
C SER A 182 5.59 6.59 23.93
N GLY A 183 6.48 7.37 23.34
CA GLY A 183 7.90 7.43 23.70
C GLY A 183 8.73 6.28 23.13
N ASP A 184 8.25 5.63 22.04
CA ASP A 184 8.96 4.53 21.41
C ASP A 184 10.04 5.07 20.46
N GLY A 185 11.30 4.91 20.83
CA GLY A 185 12.47 5.35 20.04
C GLY A 185 12.68 6.87 19.99
N VAL A 186 11.81 7.64 20.63
CA VAL A 186 11.91 9.10 20.82
C VAL A 186 11.44 9.45 22.23
N PRO A 187 11.93 10.55 22.84
CA PRO A 187 11.36 11.06 24.07
C PRO A 187 9.86 11.32 23.91
N GLN A 188 9.07 10.94 24.92
CA GLN A 188 7.63 11.19 24.90
C GLN A 188 7.35 12.69 24.87
N ASP A 189 6.58 13.14 23.87
CA ASP A 189 6.21 14.54 23.69
C ASP A 189 4.82 14.62 23.07
N LYS A 190 3.85 15.10 23.86
CA LYS A 190 2.46 15.19 23.44
C LYS A 190 2.21 16.34 22.46
N ASP A 191 2.96 17.43 22.60
CA ASP A 191 2.80 18.60 21.74
C ASP A 191 3.35 18.29 20.35
N ALA A 192 4.54 17.68 20.28
CA ALA A 192 5.09 17.17 19.04
C ALA A 192 4.18 16.12 18.39
N ALA A 193 3.57 15.21 19.19
CA ALA A 193 2.62 14.22 18.68
C ALA A 193 1.39 14.90 18.07
N TYR A 194 0.86 15.93 18.71
CA TYR A 194 -0.29 16.70 18.22
C TYR A 194 0.01 17.36 16.88
N ASP A 195 1.16 18.02 16.75
CA ASP A 195 1.59 18.69 15.51
C ASP A 195 1.69 17.70 14.34
N TRP A 196 2.25 16.52 14.59
CA TRP A 196 2.36 15.48 13.55
C TRP A 196 1.00 14.88 13.18
N PHE A 197 0.10 14.67 14.14
CA PHE A 197 -1.27 14.24 13.85
C PHE A 197 -2.04 15.30 13.06
N GLN A 198 -1.85 16.57 13.35
CA GLN A 198 -2.48 17.67 12.61
C GLN A 198 -2.05 17.66 11.14
N LYS A 199 -0.74 17.50 10.87
CA LYS A 199 -0.22 17.39 9.51
C LYS A 199 -0.80 16.17 8.78
N ALA A 200 -0.86 15.02 9.44
CA ALA A 200 -1.43 13.81 8.88
C ALA A 200 -2.93 13.95 8.58
N GLN A 201 -3.68 14.61 9.47
CA GLN A 201 -5.12 14.87 9.28
C GLN A 201 -5.38 15.80 8.11
N ALA A 202 -4.57 16.85 7.94
CA ALA A 202 -4.67 17.76 6.81
C ALA A 202 -4.51 17.06 5.45
N GLN A 203 -3.82 15.91 5.42
CA GLN A 203 -3.65 15.03 4.26
C GLN A 203 -4.67 13.88 4.20
N GLY A 204 -5.80 13.99 4.92
CA GLY A 204 -6.87 13.00 4.87
C GLY A 204 -6.70 11.79 5.80
N ARG A 205 -5.76 11.83 6.77
CA ARG A 205 -5.64 10.81 7.81
C ARG A 205 -6.61 11.08 8.96
N GLU A 206 -7.90 10.78 8.77
CA GLU A 206 -8.96 11.06 9.74
C GLU A 206 -8.72 10.44 11.12
N TYR A 207 -8.06 9.27 11.19
CA TYR A 207 -7.69 8.65 12.47
C TYR A 207 -6.73 9.50 13.32
N ALA A 208 -6.02 10.45 12.72
CA ALA A 208 -5.14 11.35 13.47
C ALA A 208 -5.97 12.26 14.40
N GLY A 209 -7.16 12.70 13.98
CA GLY A 209 -8.08 13.50 14.78
C GLY A 209 -8.49 12.83 16.08
N PHE A 210 -8.67 11.50 16.07
CA PHE A 210 -8.96 10.74 17.30
C PHE A 210 -7.85 10.87 18.35
N PHE A 211 -6.60 10.83 17.92
CA PHE A 211 -5.47 10.98 18.85
C PHE A 211 -5.31 12.41 19.33
N MET A 212 -5.58 13.41 18.49
CA MET A 212 -5.59 14.82 18.87
C MET A 212 -6.64 15.09 19.94
N ASP A 213 -7.89 14.64 19.75
CA ASP A 213 -8.95 14.74 20.75
C ASP A 213 -8.55 14.10 22.09
N ARG A 214 -7.82 12.97 22.04
CA ARG A 214 -7.34 12.27 23.23
C ARG A 214 -6.21 13.00 23.95
N ILE A 215 -5.39 13.75 23.24
CA ILE A 215 -4.34 14.60 23.81
C ILE A 215 -4.97 15.80 24.51
N GLU A 216 -5.92 16.46 23.84
CA GLU A 216 -6.62 17.64 24.37
C GLU A 216 -7.53 17.31 25.58
N ARG A 217 -8.14 16.14 25.56
CA ARG A 217 -9.08 15.69 26.60
C ARG A 217 -8.62 14.37 27.19
N PRO A 218 -7.63 14.38 28.10
CA PRO A 218 -7.20 13.18 28.79
C PRO A 218 -8.26 12.70 29.78
N GLU A 219 -9.32 12.06 29.27
CA GLU A 219 -10.27 11.38 30.15
C GLU A 219 -9.67 10.06 30.66
N PRO A 220 -10.01 9.65 31.90
CA PRO A 220 -9.58 8.36 32.40
C PRO A 220 -10.06 7.25 31.43
N PRO A 221 -9.31 6.17 31.28
CA PRO A 221 -9.55 5.14 30.27
C PRO A 221 -10.85 4.38 30.59
N ASN A 222 -11.97 4.92 30.19
CA ASN A 222 -13.23 4.19 30.16
C ASN A 222 -13.27 3.45 28.82
N ILE A 223 -12.87 2.19 28.85
CA ILE A 223 -12.73 1.31 27.67
C ILE A 223 -14.04 1.29 26.86
N LEU A 224 -15.19 1.35 27.53
CA LEU A 224 -16.50 1.37 26.88
C LEU A 224 -16.74 2.68 26.10
N LEU A 225 -16.34 3.83 26.67
CA LEU A 225 -16.49 5.14 26.04
C LEU A 225 -15.53 5.30 24.84
N SER A 226 -14.33 4.75 24.95
CA SER A 226 -13.35 4.74 23.85
C SER A 226 -13.82 3.90 22.68
N ALA A 227 -14.42 2.74 22.95
CA ALA A 227 -14.99 1.87 21.92
C ALA A 227 -16.21 2.51 21.23
N THR A 228 -17.10 3.15 21.99
CA THR A 228 -18.28 3.84 21.42
C THR A 228 -17.88 5.07 20.61
N ARG A 229 -16.89 5.84 21.04
CA ARG A 229 -16.34 6.96 20.25
C ARG A 229 -15.67 6.48 18.96
N LEU A 230 -14.89 5.40 19.01
CA LEU A 230 -14.30 4.80 17.82
C LEU A 230 -15.38 4.36 16.83
N LEU A 231 -16.41 3.68 17.28
CA LEU A 231 -17.56 3.27 16.46
C LEU A 231 -18.33 4.48 15.91
N TYR A 232 -18.47 5.55 16.68
CA TYR A 232 -19.10 6.80 16.23
C TYR A 232 -18.29 7.47 15.11
N HIS A 233 -16.95 7.59 15.26
CA HIS A 233 -16.09 8.15 14.23
C HIS A 233 -16.03 7.26 12.98
N MET A 234 -15.97 5.95 13.14
CA MET A 234 -16.09 5.01 12.02
C MET A 234 -17.45 5.17 11.30
N GLY A 235 -18.54 5.30 12.04
CA GLY A 235 -19.88 5.57 11.48
C GLY A 235 -19.93 6.88 10.68
N LYS A 236 -19.27 7.93 11.17
CA LYS A 236 -19.20 9.23 10.50
C LYS A 236 -18.36 9.16 9.20
N ILE A 237 -17.26 8.41 9.20
CA ILE A 237 -16.44 8.14 8.01
C ILE A 237 -17.29 7.40 6.96
N PHE A 238 -18.04 6.38 7.37
CA PHE A 238 -18.93 5.65 6.47
C PHE A 238 -20.08 6.53 5.94
N GLN A 239 -20.57 7.49 6.72
CA GLN A 239 -21.62 8.43 6.29
C GLN A 239 -21.08 9.53 5.37
N SER A 240 -19.86 10.02 5.58
CA SER A 240 -19.25 11.05 4.74
C SER A 240 -18.69 10.49 3.42
N SER A 241 -18.36 9.20 3.40
CA SER A 241 -17.89 8.49 2.20
C SER A 241 -19.02 7.94 1.33
N ALA A 242 -20.27 8.01 1.78
CA ALA A 242 -21.41 7.55 1.00
C ALA A 242 -21.85 8.67 0.05
N PRO A 243 -21.77 8.48 -1.28
CA PRO A 243 -22.59 9.25 -2.19
C PRO A 243 -24.05 9.00 -1.79
N ALA A 244 -24.91 10.05 -1.86
CA ALA A 244 -26.31 9.98 -1.51
C ALA A 244 -26.94 8.67 -2.03
N PRO A 245 -27.78 7.99 -1.25
CA PRO A 245 -28.26 6.67 -1.59
C PRO A 245 -29.14 6.74 -2.82
N GLN A 246 -28.55 6.55 -3.98
CA GLN A 246 -29.25 5.92 -5.07
C GLN A 246 -29.41 4.46 -4.64
N SER A 247 -30.64 4.00 -4.53
CA SER A 247 -31.05 2.66 -4.17
C SER A 247 -30.36 1.60 -5.05
N CYS A 248 -29.14 1.27 -4.72
CA CYS A 248 -28.44 0.08 -5.20
C CYS A 248 -28.39 -0.86 -4.02
N GLY A 249 -29.27 -1.85 -4.03
CA GLY A 249 -29.15 -3.01 -3.18
C GLY A 249 -27.71 -3.52 -3.30
N VAL A 250 -27.04 -3.70 -2.18
CA VAL A 250 -25.72 -4.30 -2.10
C VAL A 250 -25.85 -5.69 -2.71
N GLN A 251 -25.57 -5.81 -4.01
CA GLN A 251 -25.32 -7.12 -4.60
C GLN A 251 -23.99 -7.60 -4.02
N ILE A 252 -24.12 -8.26 -2.88
CA ILE A 252 -23.02 -9.07 -2.36
C ILE A 252 -22.67 -10.05 -3.45
N ASP A 253 -21.48 -9.92 -4.03
CA ASP A 253 -21.02 -10.81 -5.08
C ASP A 253 -20.91 -12.23 -4.48
N ARG A 254 -22.02 -12.97 -4.62
CA ARG A 254 -22.18 -14.35 -4.13
C ARG A 254 -21.08 -15.27 -4.67
N LYS A 255 -20.54 -14.97 -5.86
CA LYS A 255 -19.44 -15.74 -6.46
C LYS A 255 -18.12 -15.51 -5.70
N ARG A 256 -17.86 -14.29 -5.28
CA ARG A 256 -16.66 -13.94 -4.50
C ARG A 256 -16.71 -14.53 -3.08
N LEU A 257 -17.88 -14.49 -2.44
CA LEU A 257 -18.12 -15.15 -1.15
C LEU A 257 -18.01 -16.68 -1.25
N ALA A 258 -18.54 -17.27 -2.30
CA ALA A 258 -18.43 -18.71 -2.55
C ALA A 258 -16.97 -19.14 -2.82
N LYS A 259 -16.20 -18.31 -3.53
CA LYS A 259 -14.75 -18.54 -3.75
C LYS A 259 -13.96 -18.46 -2.43
N LEU A 260 -14.23 -17.45 -1.60
CA LEU A 260 -13.60 -17.31 -0.28
C LEU A 260 -13.96 -18.48 0.66
N ARG A 261 -15.22 -18.94 0.66
CA ARG A 261 -15.63 -20.13 1.41
C ARG A 261 -14.88 -21.40 0.95
N ARG A 262 -14.75 -21.61 -0.39
CA ARG A 262 -13.98 -22.74 -0.93
C ARG A 262 -12.50 -22.68 -0.53
N MET A 263 -11.90 -21.50 -0.54
CA MET A 263 -10.50 -21.32 -0.13
C MET A 263 -10.32 -21.57 1.38
N ARG A 264 -11.24 -21.13 2.25
CA ARG A 264 -11.23 -21.42 3.69
C ARG A 264 -11.41 -22.92 3.99
N MET A 265 -12.33 -23.58 3.28
CA MET A 265 -12.53 -25.02 3.41
C MET A 265 -11.31 -25.82 2.94
N ALA A 266 -10.66 -25.41 1.86
CA ALA A 266 -9.43 -26.02 1.37
C ALA A 266 -8.24 -25.81 2.33
N ALA A 267 -8.24 -24.74 3.12
CA ALA A 267 -7.25 -24.44 4.16
C ALA A 267 -7.54 -25.15 5.51
N GLY A 268 -8.52 -26.06 5.58
CA GLY A 268 -8.81 -26.86 6.78
C GLY A 268 -9.56 -26.14 7.90
N HIS A 269 -10.13 -24.96 7.64
CA HIS A 269 -11.00 -24.29 8.61
C HIS A 269 -12.40 -24.92 8.57
N LYS A 270 -12.81 -25.51 9.71
CA LYS A 270 -14.20 -25.95 9.91
C LYS A 270 -15.09 -24.70 9.92
N ALA A 271 -16.26 -24.78 9.26
CA ALA A 271 -17.27 -23.74 9.34
C ALA A 271 -17.71 -23.58 10.80
N ASP A 272 -17.64 -22.37 11.34
CA ASP A 272 -18.19 -22.06 12.65
C ASP A 272 -19.72 -22.21 12.60
N ASP A 273 -20.28 -22.96 13.56
CA ASP A 273 -21.73 -23.26 13.65
C ASP A 273 -22.62 -22.01 13.71
N HIS A 274 -22.08 -20.87 14.17
CA HIS A 274 -22.75 -19.56 14.16
C HIS A 274 -22.99 -18.96 12.76
N GLU A 275 -22.17 -19.30 11.75
CA GLU A 275 -22.43 -18.83 10.38
C GLU A 275 -23.57 -19.62 9.69
N GLN A 276 -23.86 -20.85 10.15
CA GLN A 276 -24.98 -21.63 9.63
C GLN A 276 -26.32 -21.14 10.21
N GLU A 277 -26.38 -20.71 11.46
CA GLU A 277 -27.59 -20.14 12.06
C GLU A 277 -28.00 -18.81 11.43
N GLN A 278 -27.03 -17.94 11.10
CA GLN A 278 -27.30 -16.68 10.41
C GLN A 278 -27.77 -16.87 8.96
N ALA A 279 -27.23 -17.88 8.25
CA ALA A 279 -27.67 -18.21 6.90
C ALA A 279 -29.10 -18.81 6.89
N ASN A 280 -29.45 -19.61 7.89
CA ASN A 280 -30.78 -20.20 8.02
C ASN A 280 -31.82 -19.15 8.47
N SER A 281 -31.44 -18.21 9.35
CA SER A 281 -32.29 -17.08 9.76
C SER A 281 -32.63 -16.13 8.61
N ALA A 282 -31.66 -15.88 7.70
CA ALA A 282 -31.88 -15.05 6.53
C ALA A 282 -32.79 -15.72 5.47
N MET A 283 -32.87 -17.07 5.43
CA MET A 283 -33.79 -17.80 4.54
C MET A 283 -35.21 -17.86 5.08
N SER A 284 -35.43 -17.70 6.40
CA SER A 284 -36.77 -17.75 6.99
C SER A 284 -37.53 -16.42 6.98
N MET A 285 -36.91 -15.30 6.59
CA MET A 285 -37.51 -13.98 6.47
C MET A 285 -37.86 -13.57 5.05
N GLY A 286 -37.92 -14.49 4.11
CA GLY A 286 -38.33 -14.28 2.74
C GLY A 286 -39.78 -14.71 2.49
N TRP A 287 -40.75 -13.88 2.92
CA TRP A 287 -42.13 -13.81 2.40
C TRP A 287 -42.50 -12.35 2.25
#